data_ff7c989228d725c495df9545594e17c6
#
_entry.id   ff7c989228d725c495df9545594e17c6
#
_cell.length_a   1.000
_cell.length_b   1.000
_cell.length_c   1.000
_cell.angle_alpha   90.00
_cell.angle_beta   90.00
_cell.angle_gamma   90.00
#
_symmetry.space_group_name_H-M   'P 1'
#
loop_
_entity.id
_entity.type
_entity.pdbx_description
1 polymer ?
#
loop_
_entity_poly.entity_id
_entity_poly.type
_entity_poly.pdbx_seq_one_letter_code
_entity_poly.pdbx_strand_id
1 'polypeptide(L)'
;MGWQTGNPGGTYTSVVSGTKTYNKYQVVVSISMARLTNNGIAIKFVQNTYEGETSTFKPPDYMDYRVKITGTTTHSENWGIRTPYVTSKTIYWTGTLGAGQSISVYIGAHDGSDSPFAHAQYASKTTTGPAYTSQYTLSFNGNGSNSGSTAAITKPWSTVVTLPANGFQKTGYNFVGWNSNAYATTAEYYPGNSYTITANATLYAIWSQITYAVSYNGNGNTGGSTAAQTKIWGTALALQQNGFTRTNYTFLYWNTKADGTGTTYNAGASYTANAAVTLYAIWKKNNIPVFVNSNGTIIQIEKAFMNVGGTIKECTVYQNLNGTIVVYQ
;
A
#
# COMPACT_ATOMS: atom_id res chain seq x y z
N MET A 1 20.94 7.97 -20.56
CA MET A 1 21.10 8.43 -21.95
C MET A 1 22.57 8.37 -22.30
N GLY A 2 22.93 7.88 -23.46
CA GLY A 2 24.33 7.85 -23.79
C GLY A 2 24.67 7.09 -25.08
N TRP A 3 25.93 7.23 -25.47
CA TRP A 3 26.51 6.60 -26.63
C TRP A 3 27.01 5.20 -26.30
N GLN A 4 26.82 4.26 -27.21
CA GLN A 4 27.28 2.87 -27.05
C GLN A 4 27.62 2.24 -28.41
N THR A 5 28.45 1.23 -28.40
CA THR A 5 28.82 0.45 -29.60
C THR A 5 27.94 -0.79 -29.78
N GLY A 6 27.31 -1.29 -28.72
CA GLY A 6 26.39 -2.42 -28.77
C GLY A 6 25.00 -2.03 -29.23
N ASN A 7 24.32 -2.91 -29.98
CA ASN A 7 22.95 -2.69 -30.41
C ASN A 7 21.99 -2.76 -29.21
N PRO A 8 21.27 -1.69 -28.86
CA PRO A 8 20.33 -1.70 -27.74
C PRO A 8 19.00 -2.44 -28.03
N GLY A 9 18.85 -3.01 -29.23
CA GLY A 9 17.63 -3.69 -29.64
C GLY A 9 16.62 -2.78 -30.35
N GLY A 10 15.46 -3.35 -30.69
CA GLY A 10 14.38 -2.65 -31.40
C GLY A 10 14.45 -2.78 -32.92
N THR A 11 13.33 -2.44 -33.58
CA THR A 11 13.24 -2.42 -35.05
C THR A 11 13.60 -1.01 -35.55
N TYR A 12 14.68 -0.92 -36.30
CA TYR A 12 15.18 0.35 -36.79
C TYR A 12 14.52 0.72 -38.13
N THR A 13 13.95 1.93 -38.14
CA THR A 13 13.41 2.54 -39.36
C THR A 13 14.36 3.64 -39.84
N SER A 14 14.67 3.67 -41.12
CA SER A 14 15.52 4.72 -41.71
C SER A 14 14.84 6.08 -41.52
N VAL A 15 15.61 7.04 -41.01
CA VAL A 15 15.18 8.43 -40.84
C VAL A 15 15.73 9.31 -41.94
N VAL A 16 17.01 9.18 -42.23
CA VAL A 16 17.72 9.93 -43.26
C VAL A 16 18.97 9.17 -43.68
N SER A 17 19.29 9.27 -44.94
CA SER A 17 20.57 8.84 -45.50
C SER A 17 21.17 9.97 -46.31
N GLY A 18 22.48 9.96 -46.44
CA GLY A 18 23.22 10.96 -47.21
C GLY A 18 24.45 10.35 -47.81
N THR A 19 24.84 10.85 -48.97
CA THR A 19 26.05 10.48 -49.65
C THR A 19 26.84 11.73 -50.00
N LYS A 20 28.11 11.73 -49.67
CA LYS A 20 29.05 12.78 -50.09
C LYS A 20 30.16 12.11 -50.87
N THR A 21 30.47 12.70 -52.01
CA THR A 21 31.58 12.27 -52.86
C THR A 21 32.69 13.31 -52.75
N TYR A 22 33.87 12.85 -52.41
CA TYR A 22 35.10 13.64 -52.38
C TYR A 22 36.08 13.00 -53.38
N ASN A 23 36.36 13.70 -54.51
CA ASN A 23 37.11 13.16 -55.63
C ASN A 23 36.62 11.80 -56.07
N LYS A 24 37.21 10.74 -55.67
CA LYS A 24 36.78 9.36 -56.00
C LYS A 24 36.25 8.54 -54.81
N TYR A 25 36.18 9.14 -53.61
CA TYR A 25 35.65 8.46 -52.44
C TYR A 25 34.20 8.85 -52.18
N GLN A 26 33.38 7.89 -51.88
CA GLN A 26 32.01 8.06 -51.52
C GLN A 26 31.80 7.66 -50.07
N VAL A 27 31.44 8.63 -49.22
CA VAL A 27 31.04 8.34 -47.86
C VAL A 27 29.51 8.28 -47.80
N VAL A 28 29.01 7.10 -47.53
CA VAL A 28 27.58 6.84 -47.35
C VAL A 28 27.26 6.76 -45.88
N VAL A 29 26.31 7.58 -45.46
CA VAL A 29 25.82 7.56 -44.10
C VAL A 29 24.33 7.30 -44.04
N SER A 30 23.91 6.63 -43.00
CA SER A 30 22.49 6.47 -42.72
C SER A 30 22.22 6.62 -41.23
N ILE A 31 21.05 7.17 -40.92
CA ILE A 31 20.54 7.32 -39.56
C ILE A 31 19.21 6.62 -39.50
N SER A 32 19.06 5.72 -38.59
CA SER A 32 17.82 4.98 -38.33
C SER A 32 17.42 5.13 -36.88
N MET A 33 16.13 5.10 -36.62
CA MET A 33 15.59 5.16 -35.27
C MET A 33 14.79 3.90 -34.95
N ALA A 34 14.91 3.41 -33.75
CA ALA A 34 14.06 2.38 -33.17
C ALA A 34 13.45 2.88 -31.85
N ARG A 35 12.23 2.47 -31.61
CA ARG A 35 11.65 2.57 -30.26
C ARG A 35 12.10 1.39 -29.43
N LEU A 36 12.48 1.67 -28.22
CA LEU A 36 12.72 0.68 -27.19
C LEU A 36 11.48 0.58 -26.29
N THR A 37 11.38 -0.51 -25.53
CA THR A 37 10.41 -0.59 -24.42
C THR A 37 10.67 0.56 -23.43
N ASN A 38 9.66 1.09 -22.78
CA ASN A 38 9.79 2.14 -21.77
C ASN A 38 10.16 3.54 -22.28
N ASN A 39 9.56 4.02 -23.36
CA ASN A 39 9.81 5.35 -23.94
C ASN A 39 11.24 5.61 -24.43
N GLY A 40 12.08 4.63 -24.34
CA GLY A 40 13.39 4.72 -24.91
C GLY A 40 13.33 4.84 -26.43
N ILE A 41 14.25 5.61 -26.99
CA ILE A 41 14.59 5.60 -28.39
C ILE A 41 16.05 5.18 -28.52
N ALA A 42 16.32 4.42 -29.56
CA ALA A 42 17.68 4.16 -30.00
C ALA A 42 17.88 4.77 -31.38
N ILE A 43 19.00 5.42 -31.57
CA ILE A 43 19.41 5.99 -32.83
C ILE A 43 20.65 5.24 -33.27
N LYS A 44 20.56 4.68 -34.45
CA LYS A 44 21.67 3.96 -35.11
C LYS A 44 22.25 4.86 -36.18
N PHE A 45 23.53 5.15 -36.07
CA PHE A 45 24.31 5.86 -37.05
C PHE A 45 25.21 4.83 -37.76
N VAL A 46 25.16 4.79 -39.07
CA VAL A 46 26.01 3.93 -39.89
C VAL A 46 26.78 4.78 -40.88
N GLN A 47 28.07 4.54 -40.96
CA GLN A 47 28.98 5.13 -41.91
C GLN A 47 29.68 4.01 -42.68
N ASN A 48 29.69 4.11 -43.98
CA ASN A 48 30.51 3.26 -44.88
C ASN A 48 31.23 4.15 -45.89
N THR A 49 32.46 3.83 -46.15
CA THR A 49 33.27 4.52 -47.15
C THR A 49 33.67 3.54 -48.23
N TYR A 50 33.43 3.93 -49.43
CA TYR A 50 33.78 3.16 -50.63
C TYR A 50 34.94 3.85 -51.35
N GLU A 51 36.02 3.14 -51.58
CA GLU A 51 37.19 3.63 -52.31
C GLU A 51 36.93 3.61 -53.81
N GLY A 52 37.24 4.73 -54.48
CA GLY A 52 37.43 4.79 -55.90
C GLY A 52 38.93 4.92 -56.24
N GLU A 53 39.31 4.50 -57.39
CA GLU A 53 40.72 4.27 -57.79
C GLU A 53 41.56 5.55 -57.98
N THR A 54 41.95 6.34 -57.00
CA THR A 54 43.21 7.17 -57.10
C THR A 54 43.60 7.85 -55.77
N SER A 55 44.88 8.12 -55.65
CA SER A 55 45.79 8.22 -54.54
C SER A 55 45.95 9.59 -53.83
N THR A 56 45.02 10.52 -53.89
CA THR A 56 45.26 11.85 -53.32
C THR A 56 44.23 12.39 -52.34
N PHE A 57 43.36 11.56 -51.85
CA PHE A 57 42.35 11.98 -50.88
C PHE A 57 42.83 11.72 -49.46
N LYS A 58 42.78 12.77 -48.63
CA LYS A 58 42.93 12.65 -47.20
C LYS A 58 41.50 12.49 -46.60
N PRO A 59 41.19 11.36 -45.97
CA PRO A 59 39.92 11.20 -45.30
C PRO A 59 39.81 12.22 -44.17
N PRO A 60 38.58 12.57 -43.71
CA PRO A 60 38.45 13.44 -42.55
C PRO A 60 39.09 12.85 -41.33
N ASP A 61 39.71 13.64 -40.48
CA ASP A 61 40.39 13.18 -39.29
C ASP A 61 39.41 12.61 -38.29
N TYR A 62 38.18 13.14 -38.28
CA TYR A 62 37.13 12.76 -37.35
C TYR A 62 35.73 12.75 -38.00
N MET A 63 34.85 11.93 -37.41
CA MET A 63 33.43 11.95 -37.67
C MET A 63 32.69 12.45 -36.45
N ASP A 64 31.75 13.35 -36.68
CA ASP A 64 30.85 13.91 -35.65
C ASP A 64 29.48 13.27 -35.76
N TYR A 65 29.02 12.72 -34.66
CA TYR A 65 27.66 12.20 -34.49
C TYR A 65 26.98 13.03 -33.42
N ARG A 66 25.80 13.57 -33.70
CA ARG A 66 25.08 14.45 -32.77
C ARG A 66 23.62 14.08 -32.67
N VAL A 67 23.10 14.18 -31.47
CA VAL A 67 21.69 14.09 -31.15
C VAL A 67 21.30 15.30 -30.34
N LYS A 68 20.28 16.01 -30.78
CA LYS A 68 19.68 17.14 -30.05
C LYS A 68 18.21 16.87 -29.83
N ILE A 69 17.75 16.90 -28.60
CA ILE A 69 16.34 16.88 -28.23
C ILE A 69 15.92 18.27 -27.84
N THR A 70 14.88 18.76 -28.47
CA THR A 70 14.30 20.10 -28.19
C THR A 70 12.94 19.90 -27.53
N GLY A 71 12.78 20.37 -26.31
CA GLY A 71 11.52 20.31 -25.57
C GLY A 71 10.55 21.42 -25.97
N THR A 72 9.32 21.33 -25.49
CA THR A 72 8.33 22.40 -25.52
C THR A 72 8.65 23.52 -24.50
N THR A 73 9.59 23.27 -23.59
CA THR A 73 10.16 24.23 -22.64
C THR A 73 11.63 24.46 -22.97
N THR A 74 12.18 25.58 -22.57
CA THR A 74 13.45 26.20 -22.96
C THR A 74 14.72 25.36 -22.84
N HIS A 75 14.68 24.07 -22.54
CA HIS A 75 15.85 23.21 -22.45
C HIS A 75 16.05 22.37 -23.72
N SER A 76 17.11 22.66 -24.45
CA SER A 76 17.62 21.77 -25.50
C SER A 76 18.86 21.03 -24.96
N GLU A 77 18.84 19.72 -25.01
CA GLU A 77 20.01 18.92 -24.65
C GLU A 77 20.73 18.46 -25.93
N ASN A 78 22.04 18.69 -25.98
CA ASN A 78 22.89 18.26 -27.09
C ASN A 78 23.84 17.16 -26.62
N TRP A 79 23.81 16.04 -27.30
CA TRP A 79 24.79 14.98 -27.11
C TRP A 79 25.58 14.80 -28.39
N GLY A 80 26.89 14.96 -28.33
CA GLY A 80 27.79 14.74 -29.44
C GLY A 80 28.92 13.79 -29.07
N ILE A 81 29.35 13.02 -30.00
CA ILE A 81 30.59 12.25 -29.92
C ILE A 81 31.41 12.48 -31.17
N ARG A 82 32.69 12.73 -31.01
CA ARG A 82 33.68 12.81 -32.07
C ARG A 82 34.54 11.55 -32.02
N THR A 83 34.67 10.87 -33.11
CA THR A 83 35.48 9.64 -33.18
C THR A 83 36.47 9.76 -34.32
N PRO A 84 37.67 9.18 -34.18
CA PRO A 84 38.61 9.07 -35.32
C PRO A 84 37.92 8.43 -36.50
N TYR A 85 38.24 8.91 -37.70
CA TYR A 85 37.68 8.36 -38.93
C TYR A 85 38.10 6.90 -39.12
N VAL A 86 37.15 6.08 -39.56
CA VAL A 86 37.34 4.69 -39.98
C VAL A 86 36.46 4.43 -41.18
N THR A 87 36.82 3.47 -42.03
CA THR A 87 36.10 3.18 -43.29
C THR A 87 34.71 2.64 -43.09
N SER A 88 34.43 2.02 -41.97
CA SER A 88 33.07 1.60 -41.59
C SER A 88 32.89 1.73 -40.09
N LYS A 89 31.78 2.30 -39.68
CA LYS A 89 31.43 2.43 -38.28
C LYS A 89 29.91 2.42 -38.07
N THR A 90 29.52 1.72 -37.02
CA THR A 90 28.16 1.81 -36.48
C THR A 90 28.23 2.18 -35.00
N ILE A 91 27.50 3.23 -34.62
CA ILE A 91 27.35 3.64 -33.24
C ILE A 91 25.88 3.83 -32.92
N TYR A 92 25.55 3.72 -31.68
CA TYR A 92 24.19 3.87 -31.18
C TYR A 92 24.15 4.95 -30.12
N TRP A 93 23.05 5.67 -30.10
CA TRP A 93 22.70 6.55 -29.01
C TRP A 93 21.37 6.12 -28.43
N THR A 94 21.23 6.12 -27.12
CA THR A 94 19.97 5.82 -26.43
C THR A 94 19.54 6.95 -25.53
N GLY A 95 18.25 7.22 -25.52
CA GLY A 95 17.67 8.25 -24.67
C GLY A 95 16.17 8.10 -24.57
N THR A 96 15.52 9.09 -23.98
CA THR A 96 14.06 9.15 -23.87
C THR A 96 13.56 10.35 -24.68
N LEU A 97 12.42 10.20 -25.33
CA LEU A 97 11.75 11.25 -26.08
C LEU A 97 10.32 11.41 -25.57
N GLY A 98 10.01 12.54 -24.93
CA GLY A 98 8.69 12.87 -24.45
C GLY A 98 7.73 13.27 -25.59
N ALA A 99 6.43 13.25 -25.30
CA ALA A 99 5.42 13.71 -26.25
C ALA A 99 5.65 15.17 -26.65
N GLY A 100 5.56 15.46 -27.94
CA GLY A 100 5.76 16.81 -28.48
C GLY A 100 7.21 17.29 -28.53
N GLN A 101 8.18 16.50 -28.11
CA GLN A 101 9.59 16.83 -28.27
C GLN A 101 10.06 16.53 -29.69
N SER A 102 10.91 17.41 -30.21
CA SER A 102 11.59 17.20 -31.49
C SER A 102 12.97 16.62 -31.24
N ILE A 103 13.41 15.74 -32.15
CA ILE A 103 14.75 15.22 -32.17
C ILE A 103 15.44 15.60 -33.47
N SER A 104 16.64 16.17 -33.36
CA SER A 104 17.51 16.45 -34.49
C SER A 104 18.70 15.53 -34.42
N VAL A 105 19.01 14.86 -35.52
CA VAL A 105 20.13 13.95 -35.67
C VAL A 105 21.05 14.45 -36.75
N TYR A 106 22.34 14.25 -36.55
CA TYR A 106 23.37 14.74 -37.45
C TYR A 106 24.54 13.75 -37.52
N ILE A 107 25.06 13.57 -38.73
CA ILE A 107 26.35 12.92 -38.97
C ILE A 107 27.15 13.77 -39.97
N GLY A 108 28.39 14.04 -39.66
CA GLY A 108 29.25 14.87 -40.49
C GLY A 108 30.71 14.57 -40.28
N ALA A 109 31.55 15.17 -41.09
CA ALA A 109 33.00 15.05 -41.00
C ALA A 109 33.63 16.34 -40.44
N HIS A 110 34.79 16.16 -39.82
CA HIS A 110 35.65 17.23 -39.29
C HIS A 110 37.13 16.93 -39.63
N ASP A 111 37.81 17.90 -40.17
CA ASP A 111 39.21 17.74 -40.64
C ASP A 111 40.28 18.16 -39.61
N GLY A 112 39.88 18.39 -38.36
CA GLY A 112 40.79 18.78 -37.30
C GLY A 112 41.17 20.26 -37.29
N SER A 113 40.74 21.05 -38.28
CA SER A 113 40.95 22.50 -38.27
C SER A 113 39.75 23.22 -37.66
N ASP A 114 39.97 24.32 -36.94
CA ASP A 114 38.89 25.18 -36.39
C ASP A 114 38.30 26.12 -37.49
N SER A 115 38.57 25.85 -38.74
CA SER A 115 38.00 26.60 -39.87
C SER A 115 36.51 26.29 -40.03
N PRO A 116 35.67 27.32 -40.22
CA PRO A 116 34.24 27.13 -40.44
C PRO A 116 33.90 26.34 -41.72
N PHE A 117 34.84 26.10 -42.59
CA PHE A 117 34.72 25.28 -43.80
C PHE A 117 35.08 23.80 -43.57
N ALA A 118 35.57 23.47 -42.38
CA ALA A 118 36.05 22.13 -42.01
C ALA A 118 34.96 21.12 -41.67
N HIS A 119 33.70 21.55 -41.62
CA HIS A 119 32.56 20.69 -41.25
C HIS A 119 31.69 20.38 -42.44
N ALA A 120 31.75 19.15 -42.93
CA ALA A 120 30.83 18.68 -43.95
C ALA A 120 29.67 17.88 -43.31
N GLN A 121 28.48 18.42 -43.47
CA GLN A 121 27.29 17.71 -43.07
C GLN A 121 26.93 16.65 -44.11
N TYR A 122 26.89 15.38 -43.71
CA TYR A 122 26.49 14.27 -44.59
C TYR A 122 25.00 14.00 -44.54
N ALA A 123 24.42 13.97 -43.36
CA ALA A 123 23.00 13.78 -43.17
C ALA A 123 22.50 14.46 -41.91
N SER A 124 21.35 15.09 -41.98
CA SER A 124 20.65 15.61 -40.82
C SER A 124 19.14 15.50 -41.00
N LYS A 125 18.46 15.32 -39.93
CA LYS A 125 16.99 15.32 -39.91
C LYS A 125 16.50 15.81 -38.54
N THR A 126 15.51 16.68 -38.58
CA THR A 126 14.68 17.02 -37.42
C THR A 126 13.34 16.33 -37.61
N THR A 127 12.91 15.58 -36.63
CA THR A 127 11.60 14.94 -36.63
C THR A 127 10.96 15.09 -35.25
N THR A 128 9.65 15.25 -35.25
CA THR A 128 8.90 15.23 -34.00
C THR A 128 8.80 13.77 -33.51
N GLY A 129 9.04 13.55 -32.25
CA GLY A 129 8.77 12.25 -31.67
C GLY A 129 7.30 11.90 -31.92
N PRO A 130 6.97 10.68 -32.40
CA PRO A 130 5.60 10.27 -32.55
C PRO A 130 4.89 10.46 -31.21
N ALA A 131 3.66 10.99 -31.30
CA ALA A 131 2.82 11.14 -30.10
C ALA A 131 2.79 9.84 -29.33
N TYR A 132 2.97 9.92 -28.01
CA TYR A 132 2.96 8.74 -27.16
C TYR A 132 1.54 8.17 -27.13
N THR A 133 1.33 7.06 -27.85
CA THR A 133 0.00 6.43 -27.95
C THR A 133 -0.17 5.25 -27.01
N SER A 134 0.94 4.71 -26.44
CA SER A 134 0.86 3.60 -25.52
C SER A 134 0.23 4.05 -24.20
N GLN A 135 -0.95 3.54 -23.95
CA GLN A 135 -1.64 3.73 -22.69
C GLN A 135 -1.47 2.51 -21.81
N TYR A 136 -1.38 2.73 -20.53
CA TYR A 136 -1.29 1.71 -19.51
C TYR A 136 -2.46 1.82 -18.55
N THR A 137 -2.91 0.68 -18.08
CA THR A 137 -4.07 0.58 -17.21
C THR A 137 -3.64 0.18 -15.81
N LEU A 138 -4.02 1.01 -14.85
CA LEU A 138 -4.00 0.68 -13.43
C LEU A 138 -5.36 0.10 -13.07
N SER A 139 -5.41 -1.18 -12.79
CA SER A 139 -6.62 -1.89 -12.37
C SER A 139 -6.68 -2.00 -10.85
N PHE A 140 -7.90 -2.16 -10.32
CA PHE A 140 -8.13 -2.38 -8.89
C PHE A 140 -8.84 -3.72 -8.70
N ASN A 141 -8.35 -4.51 -7.75
CA ASN A 141 -8.91 -5.79 -7.39
C ASN A 141 -9.39 -5.76 -5.94
N GLY A 142 -10.65 -6.16 -5.73
CA GLY A 142 -11.27 -6.15 -4.40
C GLY A 142 -10.72 -7.19 -3.43
N ASN A 143 -9.85 -8.10 -3.90
CA ASN A 143 -9.10 -9.06 -3.07
C ASN A 143 -10.00 -9.81 -2.08
N GLY A 144 -11.01 -10.51 -2.61
CA GLY A 144 -12.01 -11.23 -1.82
C GLY A 144 -13.15 -10.34 -1.31
N SER A 145 -13.41 -9.18 -1.95
CA SER A 145 -14.62 -8.38 -1.71
C SER A 145 -15.90 -9.15 -2.05
N ASN A 146 -16.99 -8.82 -1.38
CA ASN A 146 -18.30 -9.41 -1.63
C ASN A 146 -19.11 -8.63 -2.68
N SER A 147 -18.81 -7.34 -2.84
CA SER A 147 -19.54 -6.45 -3.77
C SER A 147 -18.73 -5.20 -4.09
N GLY A 148 -19.26 -4.38 -4.98
CA GLY A 148 -18.69 -3.11 -5.39
C GLY A 148 -17.60 -3.25 -6.44
N SER A 149 -17.08 -2.12 -6.88
CA SER A 149 -15.98 -2.02 -7.84
C SER A 149 -15.27 -0.69 -7.71
N THR A 150 -14.02 -0.65 -8.12
CA THR A 150 -13.24 0.57 -8.30
C THR A 150 -12.82 0.66 -9.75
N ALA A 151 -13.15 1.77 -10.41
CA ALA A 151 -12.88 1.96 -11.84
C ALA A 151 -11.38 1.98 -12.13
N ALA A 152 -10.95 1.27 -13.17
CA ALA A 152 -9.58 1.28 -13.65
C ALA A 152 -9.24 2.67 -14.23
N ILE A 153 -7.96 3.03 -14.18
CA ILE A 153 -7.42 4.28 -14.71
C ILE A 153 -6.49 3.97 -15.87
N THR A 154 -6.82 4.44 -17.07
CA THR A 154 -5.98 4.27 -18.26
C THR A 154 -5.38 5.63 -18.63
N LYS A 155 -4.06 5.71 -18.66
CA LYS A 155 -3.30 6.93 -18.95
C LYS A 155 -2.02 6.61 -19.72
N PRO A 156 -1.45 7.59 -20.42
CA PRO A 156 -0.11 7.46 -21.00
C PRO A 156 0.95 7.18 -19.93
N TRP A 157 2.05 6.63 -20.36
CA TRP A 157 3.22 6.39 -19.51
C TRP A 157 3.66 7.67 -18.80
N SER A 158 4.22 7.53 -17.60
CA SER A 158 4.71 8.61 -16.75
C SER A 158 3.62 9.63 -16.31
N THR A 159 2.34 9.30 -16.51
CA THR A 159 1.26 10.13 -15.97
C THR A 159 1.12 9.87 -14.48
N VAL A 160 1.12 10.94 -13.70
CA VAL A 160 0.79 10.89 -12.28
C VAL A 160 -0.72 10.97 -12.12
N VAL A 161 -1.30 10.04 -11.38
CA VAL A 161 -2.72 9.99 -11.06
C VAL A 161 -2.94 9.97 -9.56
N THR A 162 -4.10 10.43 -9.13
CA THR A 162 -4.53 10.30 -7.73
C THR A 162 -5.30 9.00 -7.59
N LEU A 163 -4.93 8.17 -6.61
CA LEU A 163 -5.63 6.92 -6.34
C LEU A 163 -7.06 7.19 -5.84
N PRO A 164 -8.06 6.50 -6.41
CA PRO A 164 -9.46 6.71 -6.06
C PRO A 164 -9.79 6.17 -4.67
N ALA A 165 -10.94 6.60 -4.13
CA ALA A 165 -11.56 5.94 -3.00
C ALA A 165 -11.88 4.49 -3.32
N ASN A 166 -11.87 3.63 -2.30
CA ASN A 166 -12.25 2.24 -2.45
C ASN A 166 -13.76 2.12 -2.71
N GLY A 167 -14.12 1.48 -3.81
CA GLY A 167 -15.50 1.18 -4.16
C GLY A 167 -15.93 -0.26 -3.83
N PHE A 168 -15.00 -1.11 -3.35
CA PHE A 168 -15.31 -2.49 -2.96
C PHE A 168 -15.83 -2.57 -1.52
N GLN A 169 -16.55 -3.63 -1.22
CA GLN A 169 -17.03 -3.95 0.12
C GLN A 169 -16.70 -5.40 0.47
N LYS A 170 -16.27 -5.62 1.70
CA LYS A 170 -16.01 -6.96 2.25
C LYS A 170 -16.67 -7.07 3.61
N THR A 171 -17.69 -7.92 3.69
CA THR A 171 -18.47 -8.10 4.91
C THR A 171 -17.61 -8.55 6.08
N GLY A 172 -17.68 -7.86 7.20
CA GLY A 172 -16.86 -8.14 8.39
C GLY A 172 -15.43 -7.61 8.34
N TYR A 173 -15.10 -6.78 7.37
CA TYR A 173 -13.77 -6.20 7.21
C TYR A 173 -13.84 -4.69 6.94
N ASN A 174 -12.82 -3.99 7.39
CA ASN A 174 -12.54 -2.60 7.03
C ASN A 174 -11.47 -2.57 5.94
N PHE A 175 -11.67 -1.70 4.96
CA PHE A 175 -10.62 -1.41 3.98
C PHE A 175 -9.49 -0.63 4.64
N VAL A 176 -8.25 -1.08 4.43
CA VAL A 176 -7.04 -0.46 4.98
C VAL A 176 -6.33 0.39 3.94
N GLY A 177 -6.25 -0.07 2.71
CA GLY A 177 -5.56 0.58 1.61
C GLY A 177 -5.29 -0.41 0.48
N TRP A 178 -4.41 -0.02 -0.43
CA TRP A 178 -4.03 -0.79 -1.61
C TRP A 178 -2.62 -1.35 -1.47
N ASN A 179 -2.35 -2.48 -2.11
CA ASN A 179 -0.99 -3.03 -2.26
C ASN A 179 -0.82 -3.66 -3.64
N SER A 180 0.39 -3.62 -4.18
CA SER A 180 0.75 -4.27 -5.44
C SER A 180 0.80 -5.81 -5.33
N ASN A 181 0.90 -6.34 -4.11
CA ASN A 181 0.89 -7.77 -3.81
C ASN A 181 -0.46 -8.18 -3.19
N ALA A 182 -1.17 -9.12 -3.82
CA ALA A 182 -2.46 -9.65 -3.34
C ALA A 182 -2.39 -10.32 -1.96
N TYR A 183 -1.22 -10.79 -1.55
CA TYR A 183 -0.99 -11.49 -0.28
C TYR A 183 -0.43 -10.60 0.83
N ALA A 184 -0.26 -9.31 0.55
CA ALA A 184 0.21 -8.37 1.57
C ALA A 184 -0.81 -8.23 2.71
N THR A 185 -0.29 -8.03 3.91
CA THR A 185 -1.10 -7.77 5.12
C THR A 185 -1.15 -6.30 5.52
N THR A 186 -0.34 -5.47 4.85
CA THR A 186 -0.25 -4.03 5.08
C THR A 186 -0.49 -3.27 3.78
N ALA A 187 -1.04 -2.06 3.88
CA ALA A 187 -1.21 -1.19 2.73
C ALA A 187 0.12 -0.54 2.34
N GLU A 188 0.33 -0.42 1.02
CA GLU A 188 1.44 0.33 0.41
C GLU A 188 0.96 1.72 -0.05
N TYR A 189 -0.29 1.79 -0.50
CA TYR A 189 -0.93 3.00 -1.00
C TYR A 189 -2.27 3.24 -0.32
N TYR A 190 -2.66 4.50 -0.24
CA TYR A 190 -3.94 4.93 0.30
C TYR A 190 -4.74 5.75 -0.73
N PRO A 191 -6.07 5.79 -0.65
CA PRO A 191 -6.86 6.74 -1.43
C PRO A 191 -6.32 8.16 -1.30
N GLY A 192 -6.23 8.88 -2.42
CA GLY A 192 -5.63 10.21 -2.47
C GLY A 192 -4.12 10.24 -2.68
N ASN A 193 -3.40 9.12 -2.54
CA ASN A 193 -1.97 9.10 -2.87
C ASN A 193 -1.75 9.27 -4.37
N SER A 194 -0.61 9.85 -4.71
CA SER A 194 -0.13 9.92 -6.09
C SER A 194 0.46 8.57 -6.52
N TYR A 195 0.13 8.16 -7.73
CA TYR A 195 0.68 6.96 -8.37
C TYR A 195 1.15 7.29 -9.79
N THR A 196 2.38 6.93 -10.14
CA THR A 196 2.91 7.15 -11.49
C THR A 196 2.69 5.92 -12.35
N ILE A 197 1.95 6.05 -13.44
CA ILE A 197 1.67 4.95 -14.37
C ILE A 197 2.87 4.72 -15.27
N THR A 198 3.56 3.59 -15.08
CA THR A 198 4.73 3.19 -15.88
C THR A 198 4.52 1.89 -16.65
N ALA A 199 3.50 1.12 -16.30
CA ALA A 199 3.13 -0.15 -16.92
C ALA A 199 1.68 -0.49 -16.56
N ASN A 200 1.12 -1.55 -17.18
CA ASN A 200 -0.10 -2.17 -16.66
C ASN A 200 0.17 -2.72 -15.26
N ALA A 201 -0.68 -2.37 -14.31
CA ALA A 201 -0.56 -2.79 -12.93
C ALA A 201 -1.93 -3.09 -12.31
N THR A 202 -1.93 -3.88 -11.25
CA THR A 202 -3.12 -4.13 -10.43
C THR A 202 -2.80 -3.83 -8.98
N LEU A 203 -3.64 -3.02 -8.35
CA LEU A 203 -3.62 -2.80 -6.92
C LEU A 203 -4.74 -3.60 -6.26
N TYR A 204 -4.38 -4.33 -5.21
CA TYR A 204 -5.25 -5.21 -4.46
C TYR A 204 -5.69 -4.55 -3.16
N ALA A 205 -6.98 -4.64 -2.84
CA ALA A 205 -7.51 -4.13 -1.59
C ALA A 205 -6.92 -4.92 -0.40
N ILE A 206 -6.47 -4.20 0.60
CA ILE A 206 -6.02 -4.75 1.87
C ILE A 206 -7.12 -4.54 2.90
N TRP A 207 -7.44 -5.61 3.64
CA TRP A 207 -8.55 -5.67 4.56
C TRP A 207 -8.09 -6.04 5.96
N SER A 208 -8.69 -5.39 6.97
CA SER A 208 -8.57 -5.78 8.37
C SER A 208 -9.90 -6.30 8.90
N GLN A 209 -9.88 -7.38 9.66
CA GLN A 209 -11.10 -7.91 10.30
C GLN A 209 -11.67 -6.89 11.28
N ILE A 210 -13.01 -6.74 11.28
CA ILE A 210 -13.71 -5.96 12.30
C ILE A 210 -13.72 -6.77 13.60
N THR A 211 -13.28 -6.13 14.67
CA THR A 211 -13.23 -6.71 16.00
C THR A 211 -13.93 -5.82 17.02
N TYR A 212 -14.41 -6.42 18.10
CA TYR A 212 -15.12 -5.75 19.18
C TYR A 212 -14.50 -6.12 20.52
N ALA A 213 -14.34 -5.15 21.39
CA ALA A 213 -13.90 -5.38 22.77
C ALA A 213 -15.06 -5.91 23.61
N VAL A 214 -14.83 -7.02 24.33
CA VAL A 214 -15.70 -7.55 25.37
C VAL A 214 -14.97 -7.38 26.69
N SER A 215 -15.42 -6.44 27.51
CA SER A 215 -14.81 -6.09 28.81
C SER A 215 -15.65 -6.63 29.94
N TYR A 216 -15.02 -6.87 31.09
CA TYR A 216 -15.66 -7.37 32.30
C TYR A 216 -15.48 -6.39 33.44
N ASN A 217 -16.58 -6.14 34.17
CA ASN A 217 -16.60 -5.27 35.35
C ASN A 217 -17.06 -6.09 36.54
N GLY A 218 -16.27 -6.09 37.61
CA GLY A 218 -16.56 -6.84 38.81
C GLY A 218 -17.75 -6.35 39.64
N ASN A 219 -18.29 -5.14 39.31
CA ASN A 219 -19.52 -4.59 39.87
C ASN A 219 -19.57 -4.66 41.40
N GLY A 220 -18.61 -4.02 42.02
CA GLY A 220 -18.46 -4.03 43.51
C GLY A 220 -17.66 -5.22 44.03
N ASN A 221 -16.80 -5.81 43.21
CA ASN A 221 -15.86 -6.84 43.64
C ASN A 221 -14.90 -6.34 44.72
N THR A 222 -14.44 -7.23 45.55
CA THR A 222 -13.43 -6.95 46.60
C THR A 222 -12.03 -7.42 46.21
N GLY A 223 -11.92 -8.21 45.11
CA GLY A 223 -10.64 -8.70 44.59
C GLY A 223 -10.83 -9.44 43.25
N GLY A 224 -9.73 -9.97 42.75
CA GLY A 224 -9.69 -10.69 41.47
C GLY A 224 -9.85 -9.81 40.24
N SER A 225 -9.77 -10.40 39.07
CA SER A 225 -9.99 -9.74 37.78
C SER A 225 -10.44 -10.75 36.73
N THR A 226 -11.10 -10.26 35.69
CA THR A 226 -11.45 -11.04 34.48
C THR A 226 -10.90 -10.31 33.28
N ALA A 227 -10.07 -10.97 32.49
CA ALA A 227 -9.42 -10.38 31.33
C ALA A 227 -10.43 -10.06 30.23
N ALA A 228 -10.28 -8.91 29.59
CA ALA A 228 -11.05 -8.57 28.40
C ALA A 228 -10.73 -9.52 27.25
N GLN A 229 -11.68 -9.67 26.33
CA GLN A 229 -11.57 -10.50 25.14
C GLN A 229 -11.80 -9.66 23.88
N THR A 230 -11.28 -10.15 22.76
CA THR A 230 -11.55 -9.60 21.43
C THR A 230 -12.49 -10.54 20.68
N LYS A 231 -13.67 -10.04 20.33
CA LYS A 231 -14.63 -10.74 19.49
C LYS A 231 -14.42 -10.38 18.03
N ILE A 232 -14.31 -11.36 17.17
CA ILE A 232 -14.24 -11.18 15.71
C ILE A 232 -15.66 -11.11 15.15
N TRP A 233 -15.90 -10.23 14.21
CA TRP A 233 -17.17 -10.10 13.50
C TRP A 233 -17.66 -11.45 12.95
N GLY A 234 -18.95 -11.75 13.12
CA GLY A 234 -19.59 -12.97 12.61
C GLY A 234 -19.20 -14.28 13.33
N THR A 235 -18.26 -14.28 14.27
CA THR A 235 -17.90 -15.46 15.04
C THR A 235 -18.55 -15.42 16.42
N ALA A 236 -18.84 -16.58 17.00
CA ALA A 236 -19.27 -16.66 18.39
C ALA A 236 -18.04 -16.60 19.31
N LEU A 237 -18.16 -15.90 20.46
CA LEU A 237 -17.11 -15.83 21.48
C LEU A 237 -17.63 -16.46 22.75
N ALA A 238 -16.93 -17.47 23.28
CA ALA A 238 -17.20 -17.99 24.62
C ALA A 238 -16.76 -16.97 25.67
N LEU A 239 -17.70 -16.50 26.50
CA LEU A 239 -17.42 -15.52 27.54
C LEU A 239 -16.53 -16.11 28.64
N GLN A 240 -15.73 -15.29 29.27
CA GLN A 240 -14.83 -15.68 30.35
C GLN A 240 -15.61 -16.25 31.55
N GLN A 241 -14.99 -17.16 32.26
CA GLN A 241 -15.36 -17.48 33.63
C GLN A 241 -15.13 -16.27 34.53
N ASN A 242 -15.93 -16.14 35.59
CA ASN A 242 -15.73 -15.06 36.54
C ASN A 242 -14.43 -15.24 37.32
N GLY A 243 -13.54 -14.26 37.18
CA GLY A 243 -12.29 -14.19 37.98
C GLY A 243 -12.34 -13.17 39.10
N PHE A 244 -13.47 -12.45 39.29
CA PHE A 244 -13.66 -11.53 40.40
C PHE A 244 -14.11 -12.25 41.66
N THR A 245 -13.82 -11.68 42.78
CA THR A 245 -14.30 -12.10 44.11
C THR A 245 -15.02 -10.96 44.80
N ARG A 246 -16.05 -11.27 45.54
CA ARG A 246 -16.77 -10.29 46.38
C ARG A 246 -17.08 -10.95 47.72
N THR A 247 -16.55 -10.35 48.78
CA THR A 247 -16.72 -10.87 50.16
C THR A 247 -18.18 -11.01 50.51
N ASN A 248 -18.60 -12.19 51.00
CA ASN A 248 -19.98 -12.53 51.36
C ASN A 248 -20.99 -12.53 50.21
N TYR A 249 -20.49 -12.68 48.96
CA TYR A 249 -21.36 -12.81 47.79
C TYR A 249 -20.90 -13.97 46.91
N THR A 250 -21.86 -14.55 46.21
CA THR A 250 -21.65 -15.53 45.17
C THR A 250 -21.98 -14.94 43.82
N PHE A 251 -21.09 -15.15 42.85
CA PHE A 251 -21.34 -14.74 41.47
C PHE A 251 -22.51 -15.55 40.88
N LEU A 252 -23.40 -14.86 40.17
CA LEU A 252 -24.53 -15.51 39.50
C LEU A 252 -24.31 -15.61 37.99
N TYR A 253 -24.11 -14.45 37.37
CA TYR A 253 -24.01 -14.34 35.91
C TYR A 253 -23.44 -12.97 35.51
N TRP A 254 -23.15 -12.85 34.24
CA TRP A 254 -22.81 -11.58 33.58
C TRP A 254 -24.05 -10.87 33.10
N ASN A 255 -24.09 -9.55 33.15
CA ASN A 255 -25.20 -8.76 32.61
C ASN A 255 -24.66 -7.53 31.88
N THR A 256 -25.38 -7.06 30.83
CA THR A 256 -25.02 -5.87 30.08
C THR A 256 -25.25 -4.57 30.86
N LYS A 257 -25.93 -4.63 32.00
CA LYS A 257 -26.14 -3.51 32.93
C LYS A 257 -25.72 -3.87 34.35
N ALA A 258 -25.18 -2.90 35.08
CA ALA A 258 -24.69 -3.10 36.43
C ALA A 258 -25.80 -3.46 37.45
N ASP A 259 -27.04 -3.00 37.20
CA ASP A 259 -28.22 -3.28 38.02
C ASP A 259 -28.89 -4.64 37.73
N GLY A 260 -28.37 -5.38 36.75
CA GLY A 260 -28.91 -6.69 36.35
C GLY A 260 -30.15 -6.64 35.44
N THR A 261 -30.61 -5.44 35.00
CA THR A 261 -31.84 -5.30 34.18
C THR A 261 -31.57 -5.46 32.67
N GLY A 262 -30.30 -5.64 32.27
CA GLY A 262 -29.92 -5.85 30.86
C GLY A 262 -29.99 -7.32 30.41
N THR A 263 -29.27 -7.64 29.34
CA THR A 263 -29.18 -9.02 28.84
C THR A 263 -28.25 -9.84 29.72
N THR A 264 -28.71 -11.03 30.11
CA THR A 264 -27.96 -11.95 30.97
C THR A 264 -27.19 -12.98 30.16
N TYR A 265 -25.98 -13.28 30.59
CA TYR A 265 -25.12 -14.33 30.06
C TYR A 265 -24.50 -15.14 31.20
N ASN A 266 -24.58 -16.45 31.14
CA ASN A 266 -23.82 -17.30 32.04
C ASN A 266 -22.33 -17.23 31.72
N ALA A 267 -21.46 -17.49 32.70
CA ALA A 267 -20.04 -17.68 32.43
C ALA A 267 -19.84 -18.82 31.41
N GLY A 268 -18.99 -18.62 30.42
CA GLY A 268 -18.78 -19.55 29.32
C GLY A 268 -19.85 -19.51 28.22
N ALA A 269 -20.93 -18.71 28.38
CA ALA A 269 -21.97 -18.60 27.35
C ALA A 269 -21.44 -17.99 26.06
N SER A 270 -22.09 -18.30 24.95
CA SER A 270 -21.75 -17.79 23.62
C SER A 270 -22.27 -16.36 23.44
N TYR A 271 -21.36 -15.40 23.16
CA TYR A 271 -21.69 -14.03 22.77
C TYR A 271 -21.60 -13.91 21.24
N THR A 272 -22.72 -13.67 20.58
CA THR A 272 -22.83 -13.63 19.11
C THR A 272 -22.99 -12.24 18.54
N ALA A 273 -23.37 -11.23 19.36
CA ALA A 273 -23.60 -9.87 18.88
C ALA A 273 -22.33 -9.25 18.27
N ASN A 274 -22.45 -8.60 17.13
CA ASN A 274 -21.37 -7.86 16.48
C ASN A 274 -21.27 -6.44 17.07
N ALA A 275 -20.98 -6.35 18.37
CA ALA A 275 -20.87 -5.10 19.10
C ALA A 275 -19.88 -5.23 20.26
N ALA A 276 -19.25 -4.12 20.63
CA ALA A 276 -18.51 -4.04 21.86
C ALA A 276 -19.47 -4.02 23.06
N VAL A 277 -19.05 -4.62 24.20
CA VAL A 277 -19.88 -4.70 25.39
C VAL A 277 -19.02 -4.69 26.65
N THR A 278 -19.56 -4.09 27.71
CA THR A 278 -19.07 -4.29 29.09
C THR A 278 -20.05 -5.17 29.82
N LEU A 279 -19.59 -6.28 30.35
CA LEU A 279 -20.36 -7.24 31.12
C LEU A 279 -20.08 -7.05 32.60
N TYR A 280 -21.11 -6.85 33.36
CA TYR A 280 -21.08 -6.61 34.80
C TYR A 280 -21.38 -7.90 35.56
N ALA A 281 -20.57 -8.21 36.56
CA ALA A 281 -20.83 -9.32 37.46
C ALA A 281 -22.09 -9.04 38.28
N ILE A 282 -23.01 -9.98 38.28
CA ILE A 282 -24.19 -9.92 39.17
C ILE A 282 -24.01 -10.89 40.32
N TRP A 283 -24.26 -10.40 41.50
CA TRP A 283 -23.93 -11.06 42.74
C TRP A 283 -25.18 -11.33 43.61
N LYS A 284 -25.21 -12.47 44.25
CA LYS A 284 -26.16 -12.82 45.29
C LYS A 284 -25.46 -12.71 46.64
N LYS A 285 -26.02 -11.98 47.56
CA LYS A 285 -25.51 -11.92 48.97
C LYS A 285 -25.67 -13.31 49.60
N ASN A 286 -24.61 -13.81 50.20
CA ASN A 286 -24.66 -15.06 50.93
C ASN A 286 -25.39 -14.86 52.27
N ASN A 287 -26.26 -15.77 52.61
CA ASN A 287 -26.78 -15.81 53.93
C ASN A 287 -25.67 -16.33 54.85
N ILE A 288 -25.21 -15.51 55.77
CA ILE A 288 -24.25 -15.94 56.80
C ILE A 288 -25.10 -16.65 57.88
N PRO A 289 -24.89 -17.94 58.08
CA PRO A 289 -25.61 -18.61 59.15
C PRO A 289 -25.21 -18.03 60.50
N VAL A 290 -26.18 -17.66 61.29
CA VAL A 290 -25.98 -17.21 62.68
C VAL A 290 -26.17 -18.40 63.59
N PHE A 291 -25.17 -18.66 64.41
CA PHE A 291 -25.22 -19.73 65.41
C PHE A 291 -25.42 -19.07 66.79
N VAL A 292 -26.33 -19.63 67.56
CA VAL A 292 -26.57 -19.22 68.96
C VAL A 292 -26.27 -20.40 69.87
N ASN A 293 -25.52 -20.15 70.94
CA ASN A 293 -25.32 -21.16 71.97
C ASN A 293 -26.49 -21.05 72.95
N SER A 294 -27.32 -22.08 72.98
CA SER A 294 -28.41 -22.24 73.93
C SER A 294 -28.11 -23.40 74.86
N ASN A 295 -27.72 -23.12 76.09
CA ASN A 295 -27.41 -24.10 77.14
C ASN A 295 -26.36 -25.14 76.73
N GLY A 296 -25.29 -24.71 76.05
CA GLY A 296 -24.19 -25.57 75.58
C GLY A 296 -24.44 -26.19 74.22
N THR A 297 -25.63 -26.02 73.60
CA THR A 297 -25.95 -26.52 72.28
C THR A 297 -25.84 -25.37 71.28
N ILE A 298 -25.05 -25.55 70.18
CA ILE A 298 -24.92 -24.58 69.10
C ILE A 298 -26.08 -24.82 68.13
N ILE A 299 -26.96 -23.81 67.98
CA ILE A 299 -28.12 -23.88 67.09
C ILE A 299 -27.89 -22.89 65.97
N GLN A 300 -28.02 -23.31 64.71
CA GLN A 300 -28.04 -22.45 63.58
C GLN A 300 -29.41 -21.73 63.50
N ILE A 301 -29.39 -20.40 63.39
CA ILE A 301 -30.58 -19.62 63.19
C ILE A 301 -30.67 -19.17 61.72
N GLU A 302 -31.69 -19.60 61.01
CA GLU A 302 -31.94 -19.19 59.61
C GLU A 302 -32.54 -17.76 59.57
N LYS A 303 -33.36 -17.42 60.57
CA LYS A 303 -34.01 -16.10 60.68
C LYS A 303 -34.13 -15.70 62.16
N ALA A 304 -33.85 -14.47 62.45
CA ALA A 304 -34.11 -13.88 63.76
C ALA A 304 -35.27 -12.88 63.67
N PHE A 305 -36.13 -12.90 64.66
CA PHE A 305 -37.28 -12.03 64.74
C PHE A 305 -37.22 -11.29 66.08
N MET A 306 -37.55 -9.98 66.05
CA MET A 306 -37.65 -9.14 67.24
C MET A 306 -39.10 -8.61 67.35
N ASN A 307 -39.62 -8.58 68.55
CA ASN A 307 -40.89 -7.91 68.85
C ASN A 307 -40.65 -6.42 69.08
N VAL A 308 -41.15 -5.56 68.22
CA VAL A 308 -41.03 -4.10 68.33
C VAL A 308 -42.42 -3.53 68.42
N GLY A 309 -42.80 -3.12 69.64
CA GLY A 309 -44.09 -2.51 69.89
C GLY A 309 -45.29 -3.43 69.57
N GLY A 310 -45.19 -4.74 69.85
CA GLY A 310 -46.23 -5.72 69.60
C GLY A 310 -46.22 -6.31 68.18
N THR A 311 -45.30 -5.87 67.31
CA THR A 311 -45.18 -6.39 65.96
C THR A 311 -43.88 -7.20 65.81
N ILE A 312 -43.94 -8.41 65.33
CA ILE A 312 -42.76 -9.29 65.05
C ILE A 312 -42.19 -8.85 63.72
N LYS A 313 -40.93 -8.39 63.73
CA LYS A 313 -40.17 -8.00 62.53
C LYS A 313 -38.92 -8.90 62.39
N GLU A 314 -38.61 -9.27 61.15
CA GLU A 314 -37.35 -9.95 60.82
C GLU A 314 -36.21 -8.93 61.06
N CYS A 315 -35.13 -9.36 61.69
CA CYS A 315 -33.99 -8.53 62.05
C CYS A 315 -32.67 -9.15 61.68
N THR A 316 -31.66 -8.33 61.47
CA THR A 316 -30.30 -8.76 61.21
C THR A 316 -29.56 -8.96 62.54
N VAL A 317 -28.97 -10.11 62.74
CA VAL A 317 -28.20 -10.46 63.92
C VAL A 317 -26.73 -10.22 63.68
N TYR A 318 -26.07 -9.44 64.50
CA TYR A 318 -24.62 -9.23 64.47
C TYR A 318 -23.98 -9.74 65.78
N GLN A 319 -22.85 -10.42 65.68
CA GLN A 319 -22.04 -10.76 66.83
C GLN A 319 -20.91 -9.74 66.98
N ASN A 320 -20.76 -9.11 68.15
CA ASN A 320 -19.61 -8.28 68.40
C ASN A 320 -18.40 -9.13 68.79
N LEU A 321 -17.19 -8.51 68.77
CA LEU A 321 -15.92 -9.18 69.08
C LEU A 321 -15.81 -9.77 70.49
N ASN A 322 -16.76 -9.41 71.40
CA ASN A 322 -16.80 -9.90 72.79
C ASN A 322 -17.86 -11.01 73.03
N GLY A 323 -18.36 -11.60 71.96
CA GLY A 323 -19.31 -12.72 72.09
C GLY A 323 -20.76 -12.31 72.37
N THR A 324 -21.06 -11.01 72.52
CA THR A 324 -22.41 -10.52 72.76
C THR A 324 -23.16 -10.42 71.41
N ILE A 325 -24.35 -11.03 71.33
CA ILE A 325 -25.21 -10.90 70.17
C ILE A 325 -25.95 -9.57 70.23
N VAL A 326 -25.75 -8.70 69.24
CA VAL A 326 -26.48 -7.43 69.09
C VAL A 326 -27.40 -7.54 67.89
N VAL A 327 -28.66 -7.27 68.09
CA VAL A 327 -29.73 -7.39 67.09
C VAL A 327 -30.15 -5.94 66.71
N TYR A 328 -30.09 -5.61 65.43
CA TYR A 328 -30.57 -4.31 64.92
C TYR A 328 -31.78 -4.53 64.00
N GLN A 329 -32.68 -3.51 63.98
CA GLN A 329 -33.82 -3.45 63.07
C GLN A 329 -33.40 -3.10 61.64
#